data_24a8b99b5f93787c5646c784003fde67
#
_entry.id   24a8b99b5f93787c5646c784003fde67
#
_cell.length_a   1.000
_cell.length_b   1.000
_cell.length_c   1.000
_cell.angle_alpha   90.00
_cell.angle_beta   90.00
_cell.angle_gamma   90.00
#
_symmetry.space_group_name_H-M   'P 1'
#
loop_
_entity.id
_entity.type
_entity.pdbx_description
1 polymer ?
#
loop_
_entity_poly.entity_id
_entity_poly.type
_entity_poly.pdbx_seq_one_letter_code
_entity_poly.pdbx_strand_id
1 'polypeptide(L)'
;MRQAQTLNEAQLRRVLQYCGTRRHPLRDRTIVLVSFNAGLRAKEIASLSLADVFDESGAVREQFVLQRSQTKGSKARTVYVNQRLQRALAEYAASIRITDPKRALFESQKGGHFSGNTMCQLFLEIYKACGFKDASSHSGRRTFITRMAAQGVGVRVLAALAGHSSIQVTQRYIDVNADQLAAAVELL
;
A
#
# COMPACT_ATOMS: atom_id res chain seq x y z
N MET A 1 -5.78 3.22 21.60
CA MET A 1 -5.25 2.22 20.65
C MET A 1 -3.86 2.68 20.20
N ARG A 2 -2.81 1.87 20.39
CA ARG A 2 -1.45 2.23 19.95
C ARG A 2 -1.43 2.39 18.42
N GLN A 3 -0.78 3.44 17.92
CA GLN A 3 -0.68 3.67 16.48
C GLN A 3 0.31 2.68 15.87
N ALA A 4 0.01 2.16 14.66
CA ALA A 4 0.90 1.24 13.94
C ALA A 4 2.27 1.89 13.68
N GLN A 5 3.34 1.15 13.88
CA GLN A 5 4.71 1.61 13.61
C GLN A 5 4.90 2.00 12.13
N THR A 6 5.56 3.13 11.86
CA THR A 6 6.10 3.44 10.53
C THR A 6 7.43 2.73 10.32
N LEU A 7 7.76 2.41 9.07
CA LEU A 7 9.04 1.78 8.73
C LEU A 7 9.87 2.71 7.84
N ASN A 8 11.15 2.86 8.17
CA ASN A 8 12.11 3.54 7.32
C ASN A 8 12.56 2.66 6.13
N GLU A 9 13.39 3.20 5.22
CA GLU A 9 13.82 2.46 4.02
C GLU A 9 14.66 1.21 4.34
N ALA A 10 15.50 1.25 5.37
CA ALA A 10 16.30 0.09 5.78
C ALA A 10 15.40 -1.03 6.33
N GLN A 11 14.41 -0.66 7.15
CA GLN A 11 13.43 -1.59 7.69
C GLN A 11 12.54 -2.18 6.59
N LEU A 12 12.09 -1.36 5.63
CA LEU A 12 11.34 -1.84 4.48
C LEU A 12 12.17 -2.80 3.62
N ARG A 13 13.46 -2.51 3.37
CA ARG A 13 14.36 -3.45 2.67
C ARG A 13 14.44 -4.79 3.37
N ARG A 14 14.58 -4.80 4.71
CA ARG A 14 14.58 -6.05 5.51
C ARG A 14 13.29 -6.84 5.32
N VAL A 15 12.12 -6.17 5.33
CA VAL A 15 10.82 -6.80 5.08
C VAL A 15 10.78 -7.43 3.68
N LEU A 16 11.20 -6.69 2.66
CA LEU A 16 11.20 -7.18 1.27
C LEU A 16 12.18 -8.35 1.06
N GLN A 17 13.35 -8.34 1.72
CA GLN A 17 14.29 -9.46 1.72
C GLN A 17 13.66 -10.71 2.33
N TYR A 18 13.01 -10.57 3.50
CA TYR A 18 12.30 -11.68 4.12
C TYR A 18 11.16 -12.21 3.22
N CYS A 19 10.38 -11.34 2.57
CA CYS A 19 9.37 -11.79 1.61
C CYS A 19 9.98 -12.66 0.50
N GLY A 20 11.22 -12.37 0.08
CA GLY A 20 11.95 -13.14 -0.92
C GLY A 20 12.25 -14.58 -0.51
N THR A 21 12.24 -14.91 0.78
CA THR A 21 12.47 -16.27 1.31
C THR A 21 11.19 -17.06 1.54
N ARG A 22 10.01 -16.44 1.33
CA ARG A 22 8.71 -17.08 1.56
C ARG A 22 8.27 -17.94 0.37
N ARG A 23 7.25 -18.78 0.58
CA ARG A 23 6.67 -19.66 -0.46
C ARG A 23 6.21 -18.92 -1.72
N HIS A 24 5.73 -17.67 -1.58
CA HIS A 24 5.23 -16.83 -2.68
C HIS A 24 5.97 -15.48 -2.70
N PRO A 25 7.28 -15.48 -3.06
CA PRO A 25 8.15 -14.33 -2.82
C PRO A 25 7.69 -13.06 -3.56
N LEU A 26 7.41 -13.13 -4.85
CA LEU A 26 6.99 -11.97 -5.64
C LEU A 26 5.62 -11.46 -5.21
N ARG A 27 4.67 -12.35 -4.94
CA ARG A 27 3.36 -11.97 -4.42
C ARG A 27 3.47 -11.18 -3.12
N ASP A 28 4.17 -11.74 -2.12
CA ASP A 28 4.25 -11.17 -0.78
C ASP A 28 5.03 -9.84 -0.80
N ARG A 29 6.11 -9.74 -1.61
CA ARG A 29 6.83 -8.48 -1.87
C ARG A 29 5.93 -7.42 -2.49
N THR A 30 5.16 -7.78 -3.51
CA THR A 30 4.29 -6.84 -4.21
C THR A 30 3.14 -6.38 -3.31
N ILE A 31 2.54 -7.25 -2.50
CA ILE A 31 1.54 -6.89 -1.47
C ILE A 31 2.09 -5.81 -0.52
N VAL A 32 3.31 -6.01 -0.01
CA VAL A 32 3.97 -5.02 0.86
C VAL A 32 4.16 -3.71 0.10
N LEU A 33 4.70 -3.74 -1.12
CA LEU A 33 4.96 -2.55 -1.92
C LEU A 33 3.68 -1.78 -2.28
N VAL A 34 2.56 -2.45 -2.56
CA VAL A 34 1.25 -1.81 -2.75
C VAL A 34 0.84 -1.02 -1.50
N SER A 35 1.02 -1.59 -0.31
CA SER A 35 0.72 -0.89 0.95
C SER A 35 1.59 0.35 1.16
N PHE A 36 2.89 0.27 0.85
CA PHE A 36 3.87 1.34 1.08
C PHE A 36 3.90 2.43 0.00
N ASN A 37 3.56 2.11 -1.25
CA ASN A 37 3.66 3.05 -2.38
C ASN A 37 2.30 3.57 -2.88
N ALA A 38 1.21 2.92 -2.54
CA ALA A 38 -0.15 3.36 -2.89
C ALA A 38 -1.04 3.59 -1.65
N GLY A 39 -0.54 3.27 -0.46
CA GLY A 39 -1.23 3.51 0.80
C GLY A 39 -2.54 2.73 0.96
N LEU A 40 -2.71 1.59 0.28
CA LEU A 40 -3.91 0.77 0.35
C LEU A 40 -4.07 0.08 1.71
N ARG A 41 -5.34 -0.08 2.13
CA ARG A 41 -5.69 -0.89 3.30
C ARG A 41 -5.64 -2.38 2.95
N ALA A 42 -5.40 -3.24 3.94
CA ALA A 42 -5.35 -4.70 3.72
C ALA A 42 -6.60 -5.23 2.99
N LYS A 43 -7.81 -4.76 3.36
CA LYS A 43 -9.07 -5.14 2.68
C LYS A 43 -9.09 -4.68 1.22
N GLU A 44 -8.60 -3.47 0.93
CA GLU A 44 -8.51 -2.93 -0.42
C GLU A 44 -7.53 -3.77 -1.26
N ILE A 45 -6.35 -4.09 -0.73
CA ILE A 45 -5.37 -4.97 -1.39
C ILE A 45 -5.95 -6.36 -1.65
N ALA A 46 -6.66 -6.92 -0.67
CA ALA A 46 -7.28 -8.24 -0.75
C ALA A 46 -8.35 -8.34 -1.86
N SER A 47 -9.01 -7.23 -2.17
CA SER A 47 -10.12 -7.17 -3.15
C SER A 47 -9.69 -6.79 -4.56
N LEU A 48 -8.41 -6.52 -4.81
CA LEU A 48 -7.93 -6.17 -6.15
C LEU A 48 -8.05 -7.36 -7.10
N SER A 49 -8.53 -7.12 -8.31
CA SER A 49 -8.51 -8.03 -9.44
C SER A 49 -7.38 -7.68 -10.43
N LEU A 50 -7.07 -8.57 -11.34
CA LEU A 50 -6.10 -8.31 -12.40
C LEU A 50 -6.54 -7.12 -13.28
N ALA A 51 -7.83 -7.05 -13.63
CA ALA A 51 -8.40 -5.96 -14.44
C ALA A 51 -8.34 -4.59 -13.76
N ASP A 52 -8.27 -4.52 -12.42
CA ASP A 52 -8.09 -3.23 -11.73
C ASP A 52 -6.72 -2.64 -12.07
N VAL A 53 -5.67 -3.47 -12.16
CA VAL A 53 -4.27 -3.04 -12.18
C VAL A 53 -3.63 -3.14 -13.56
N PHE A 54 -4.05 -4.11 -14.37
CA PHE A 54 -3.52 -4.32 -15.73
C PHE A 54 -4.54 -3.91 -16.78
N ASP A 55 -4.06 -3.41 -17.90
CA ASP A 55 -4.87 -3.15 -19.09
C ASP A 55 -5.03 -4.42 -19.95
N GLU A 56 -5.70 -4.29 -21.09
CA GLU A 56 -5.96 -5.40 -22.02
C GLU A 56 -4.69 -5.97 -22.64
N SER A 57 -3.61 -5.19 -22.70
CA SER A 57 -2.30 -5.64 -23.19
C SER A 57 -1.48 -6.35 -22.08
N GLY A 58 -1.95 -6.33 -20.82
CA GLY A 58 -1.24 -6.82 -19.65
C GLY A 58 -0.24 -5.81 -19.07
N ALA A 59 -0.22 -4.58 -19.57
CA ALA A 59 0.62 -3.52 -19.01
C ALA A 59 0.04 -2.97 -17.72
N VAL A 60 0.91 -2.51 -16.81
CA VAL A 60 0.49 -1.92 -15.53
C VAL A 60 -0.09 -0.54 -15.79
N ARG A 61 -1.32 -0.29 -15.31
CA ARG A 61 -1.95 1.03 -15.37
C ARG A 61 -1.20 2.04 -14.50
N GLU A 62 -1.07 3.28 -14.96
CA GLU A 62 -0.51 4.39 -14.16
C GLU A 62 -1.45 4.79 -13.01
N GLN A 63 -2.73 4.54 -13.16
CA GLN A 63 -3.76 4.74 -12.14
C GLN A 63 -4.92 3.76 -12.34
N PHE A 64 -5.62 3.46 -11.24
CA PHE A 64 -6.82 2.65 -11.27
C PHE A 64 -7.84 3.11 -10.23
N VAL A 65 -9.09 2.71 -10.39
CA VAL A 65 -10.18 3.12 -9.48
C VAL A 65 -10.54 1.96 -8.56
N LEU A 66 -10.39 2.18 -7.26
CA LEU A 66 -11.03 1.31 -6.26
C LEU A 66 -12.53 1.58 -6.25
N GLN A 67 -13.30 0.55 -6.54
CA GLN A 67 -14.76 0.62 -6.55
C GLN A 67 -15.32 0.75 -5.13
N ARG A 68 -16.57 1.21 -5.02
CA ARG A 68 -17.26 1.38 -3.72
C ARG A 68 -17.26 0.10 -2.87
N SER A 69 -17.44 -1.06 -3.48
CA SER A 69 -17.42 -2.37 -2.83
C SER A 69 -16.06 -2.74 -2.23
N GLN A 70 -14.97 -2.21 -2.79
CA GLN A 70 -13.60 -2.47 -2.35
C GLN A 70 -13.15 -1.56 -1.20
N THR A 71 -13.84 -0.45 -0.96
CA THR A 71 -13.44 0.56 0.04
C THR A 71 -14.21 0.45 1.34
N LYS A 72 -13.61 0.88 2.46
CA LYS A 72 -14.26 0.94 3.79
C LYS A 72 -15.16 2.17 3.88
N GLY A 73 -15.73 2.76 3.16
CA GLY A 73 -16.57 3.97 3.29
C GLY A 73 -17.48 4.12 2.08
N SER A 74 -17.56 3.08 1.27
CA SER A 74 -18.39 3.01 0.09
C SER A 74 -18.24 4.21 -0.86
N LYS A 75 -17.02 4.80 -0.91
CA LYS A 75 -16.65 5.86 -1.85
C LYS A 75 -15.56 5.34 -2.77
N ALA A 76 -15.80 5.39 -4.08
CA ALA A 76 -14.77 5.08 -5.06
C ALA A 76 -13.62 6.11 -4.96
N ARG A 77 -12.38 5.69 -5.24
CA ARG A 77 -11.23 6.60 -5.31
C ARG A 77 -10.20 6.13 -6.31
N THR A 78 -9.50 7.08 -6.91
CA THR A 78 -8.36 6.79 -7.79
C THR A 78 -7.12 6.48 -6.96
N VAL A 79 -6.39 5.46 -7.38
CA VAL A 79 -5.07 5.07 -6.88
C VAL A 79 -4.06 5.36 -7.95
N TYR A 80 -3.02 6.12 -7.62
CA TYR A 80 -1.90 6.42 -8.52
C TYR A 80 -0.76 5.46 -8.26
N VAL A 81 -0.14 4.96 -9.33
CA VAL A 81 0.91 3.94 -9.29
C VAL A 81 2.23 4.59 -9.65
N ASN A 82 3.13 4.74 -8.67
CA ASN A 82 4.46 5.29 -8.92
C ASN A 82 5.37 4.27 -9.63
N GLN A 83 6.47 4.74 -10.21
CA GLN A 83 7.41 3.90 -10.99
C GLN A 83 7.93 2.68 -10.20
N ARG A 84 8.18 2.83 -8.89
CA ARG A 84 8.64 1.72 -8.04
C ARG A 84 7.58 0.62 -7.95
N LEU A 85 6.33 1.00 -7.81
CA LEU A 85 5.22 0.06 -7.75
C LEU A 85 4.90 -0.53 -9.13
N GLN A 86 4.99 0.26 -10.21
CA GLN A 86 4.84 -0.23 -11.59
C GLN A 86 5.83 -1.37 -11.88
N ARG A 87 7.12 -1.19 -11.55
CA ARG A 87 8.14 -2.24 -11.73
C ARG A 87 7.83 -3.50 -10.96
N ALA A 88 7.41 -3.37 -9.70
CA ALA A 88 7.07 -4.53 -8.86
C ALA A 88 5.83 -5.28 -9.36
N LEU A 89 4.82 -4.55 -9.85
CA LEU A 89 3.61 -5.14 -10.44
C LEU A 89 3.92 -5.82 -11.77
N ALA A 90 4.77 -5.24 -12.61
CA ALA A 90 5.22 -5.85 -13.87
C ALA A 90 6.03 -7.13 -13.62
N GLU A 91 6.96 -7.11 -12.65
CA GLU A 91 7.72 -8.30 -12.23
C GLU A 91 6.79 -9.41 -11.72
N TYR A 92 5.79 -9.05 -10.93
CA TYR A 92 4.77 -9.99 -10.45
C TYR A 92 3.92 -10.53 -11.59
N ALA A 93 3.47 -9.68 -12.53
CA ALA A 93 2.69 -10.08 -13.70
C ALA A 93 3.42 -11.13 -14.56
N ALA A 94 4.73 -10.97 -14.75
CA ALA A 94 5.55 -11.92 -15.49
C ALA A 94 5.64 -13.31 -14.81
N SER A 95 5.32 -13.41 -13.52
CA SER A 95 5.35 -14.67 -12.75
C SER A 95 3.99 -15.39 -12.69
N ILE A 96 2.93 -14.77 -13.20
CA ILE A 96 1.57 -15.32 -13.18
C ILE A 96 0.99 -15.37 -14.59
N ARG A 97 -0.03 -16.20 -14.79
CA ARG A 97 -0.80 -16.22 -16.06
C ARG A 97 -2.03 -15.31 -15.91
N ILE A 98 -2.09 -14.27 -16.74
CA ILE A 98 -3.26 -13.39 -16.82
C ILE A 98 -4.23 -13.98 -17.84
N THR A 99 -5.06 -14.94 -17.42
CA THR A 99 -6.03 -15.62 -18.27
C THR A 99 -7.46 -15.12 -18.09
N ASP A 100 -7.80 -14.69 -16.88
CA ASP A 100 -9.12 -14.13 -16.53
C ASP A 100 -8.93 -12.80 -15.81
N PRO A 101 -9.33 -11.67 -16.41
CA PRO A 101 -9.21 -10.35 -15.81
C PRO A 101 -9.90 -10.19 -14.45
N LYS A 102 -10.92 -11.00 -14.17
CA LYS A 102 -11.68 -10.96 -12.90
C LYS A 102 -11.01 -11.73 -11.77
N ARG A 103 -9.96 -12.50 -12.05
CA ARG A 103 -9.20 -13.19 -11.00
C ARG A 103 -8.59 -12.21 -10.01
N ALA A 104 -8.42 -12.68 -8.78
CA ALA A 104 -7.71 -11.92 -7.75
C ALA A 104 -6.30 -11.54 -8.23
N LEU A 105 -5.92 -10.26 -8.02
CA LEU A 105 -4.53 -9.83 -8.25
C LEU A 105 -3.56 -10.65 -7.41
N PHE A 106 -3.91 -10.89 -6.15
CA PHE A 106 -3.15 -11.71 -5.22
C PHE A 106 -4.00 -12.90 -4.79
N GLU A 107 -3.65 -14.08 -5.23
CA GLU A 107 -4.38 -15.29 -4.85
C GLU A 107 -3.97 -15.79 -3.45
N SER A 108 -4.97 -16.18 -2.67
CA SER A 108 -4.79 -16.86 -1.40
C SER A 108 -4.33 -18.32 -1.61
N GLN A 109 -3.91 -19.00 -0.54
CA GLN A 109 -3.52 -20.42 -0.61
C GLN A 109 -4.69 -21.35 -1.02
N LYS A 110 -5.93 -20.93 -0.80
CA LYS A 110 -7.14 -21.67 -1.16
C LYS A 110 -7.64 -21.35 -2.59
N GLY A 111 -6.90 -20.50 -3.32
CA GLY A 111 -7.35 -19.90 -4.56
C GLY A 111 -8.26 -18.68 -4.32
N GLY A 112 -8.44 -17.83 -5.35
CA GLY A 112 -9.27 -16.64 -5.28
C GLY A 112 -8.75 -15.54 -4.33
N HIS A 113 -9.60 -14.57 -4.03
CA HIS A 113 -9.25 -13.41 -3.21
C HIS A 113 -8.89 -13.78 -1.77
N PHE A 114 -7.95 -13.04 -1.18
CA PHE A 114 -7.79 -13.02 0.27
C PHE A 114 -9.05 -12.45 0.92
N SER A 115 -9.40 -12.94 2.11
CA SER A 115 -10.24 -12.14 3.00
C SER A 115 -9.43 -10.98 3.57
N GLY A 116 -10.10 -9.88 3.96
CA GLY A 116 -9.42 -8.77 4.64
C GLY A 116 -8.67 -9.22 5.90
N ASN A 117 -9.23 -10.18 6.64
CA ASN A 117 -8.61 -10.74 7.84
C ASN A 117 -7.35 -11.55 7.52
N THR A 118 -7.42 -12.45 6.52
CA THR A 118 -6.25 -13.25 6.08
C THR A 118 -5.13 -12.35 5.55
N MET A 119 -5.47 -11.26 4.86
CA MET A 119 -4.49 -10.26 4.42
C MET A 119 -3.83 -9.55 5.61
N CYS A 120 -4.61 -9.21 6.66
CA CYS A 120 -4.05 -8.65 7.89
C CYS A 120 -3.10 -9.62 8.58
N GLN A 121 -3.45 -10.91 8.65
CA GLN A 121 -2.58 -11.95 9.22
C GLN A 121 -1.27 -12.10 8.44
N LEU A 122 -1.32 -12.07 7.11
CA LEU A 122 -0.12 -12.11 6.28
C LEU A 122 0.85 -10.96 6.63
N PHE A 123 0.36 -9.73 6.76
CA PHE A 123 1.19 -8.60 7.19
C PHE A 123 1.80 -8.80 8.58
N LEU A 124 0.99 -9.27 9.54
CA LEU A 124 1.45 -9.52 10.91
C LEU A 124 2.53 -10.59 10.96
N GLU A 125 2.38 -11.69 10.22
CA GLU A 125 3.39 -12.75 10.12
C GLU A 125 4.71 -12.21 9.55
N ILE A 126 4.65 -11.45 8.44
CA ILE A 126 5.83 -10.86 7.80
C ILE A 126 6.55 -9.92 8.77
N TYR A 127 5.82 -9.00 9.42
CA TYR A 127 6.44 -8.03 10.32
C TYR A 127 6.99 -8.67 11.58
N LYS A 128 6.27 -9.64 12.15
CA LYS A 128 6.73 -10.40 13.33
C LYS A 128 8.03 -11.17 13.03
N ALA A 129 8.12 -11.83 11.88
CA ALA A 129 9.33 -12.54 11.45
C ALA A 129 10.52 -11.59 11.24
N CYS A 130 10.25 -10.33 10.85
CA CYS A 130 11.26 -9.28 10.77
C CYS A 130 11.57 -8.59 12.12
N GLY A 131 10.96 -9.01 13.23
CA GLY A 131 11.18 -8.42 14.56
C GLY A 131 10.44 -7.11 14.81
N PHE A 132 9.47 -6.71 13.97
CA PHE A 132 8.69 -5.48 14.13
C PHE A 132 7.40 -5.75 14.91
N LYS A 133 7.47 -5.69 16.25
CA LYS A 133 6.36 -6.03 17.16
C LYS A 133 5.17 -5.06 17.11
N ASP A 134 5.43 -3.78 16.84
CA ASP A 134 4.41 -2.72 16.79
C ASP A 134 3.93 -2.43 15.35
N ALA A 135 4.44 -3.17 14.36
CA ALA A 135 3.98 -3.07 12.98
C ALA A 135 2.71 -3.90 12.75
N SER A 136 1.83 -3.40 11.87
CA SER A 136 0.57 -4.05 11.51
C SER A 136 0.24 -3.80 10.04
N SER A 137 -0.88 -4.33 9.57
CA SER A 137 -1.40 -4.09 8.22
C SER A 137 -1.63 -2.61 7.88
N HIS A 138 -1.57 -1.72 8.87
CA HIS A 138 -1.66 -0.27 8.69
C HIS A 138 -0.28 0.41 8.54
N SER A 139 0.82 -0.28 8.81
CA SER A 139 2.18 0.29 8.83
C SER A 139 2.61 0.84 7.48
N GLY A 140 2.35 0.12 6.37
CA GLY A 140 2.67 0.60 5.04
C GLY A 140 1.92 1.87 4.68
N ARG A 141 0.60 1.87 4.88
CA ARG A 141 -0.24 3.06 4.64
C ARG A 141 0.15 4.24 5.52
N ARG A 142 0.46 4.01 6.79
CA ARG A 142 0.93 5.06 7.69
C ARG A 142 2.25 5.64 7.17
N THR A 143 3.21 4.78 6.82
CA THR A 143 4.50 5.21 6.25
C THR A 143 4.30 6.02 4.97
N PHE A 144 3.41 5.60 4.07
CA PHE A 144 3.07 6.33 2.85
C PHE A 144 2.63 7.77 3.15
N ILE A 145 1.66 7.94 4.06
CA ILE A 145 1.12 9.27 4.41
C ILE A 145 2.19 10.12 5.10
N THR A 146 2.89 9.56 6.09
CA THR A 146 3.90 10.29 6.89
C THR A 146 5.08 10.75 6.02
N ARG A 147 5.55 9.91 5.09
CA ARG A 147 6.63 10.28 4.17
C ARG A 147 6.26 11.41 3.23
N MET A 148 5.04 11.38 2.68
CA MET A 148 4.57 12.43 1.80
C MET A 148 4.33 13.74 2.57
N ALA A 149 3.84 13.65 3.81
CA ALA A 149 3.73 14.80 4.70
C ALA A 149 5.09 15.42 4.97
N ALA A 150 6.10 14.61 5.27
CA ALA A 150 7.48 15.06 5.48
C ALA A 150 8.11 15.75 4.25
N GLN A 151 7.57 15.45 3.05
CA GLN A 151 7.97 16.07 1.77
C GLN A 151 7.16 17.35 1.45
N GLY A 152 6.37 17.86 2.39
CA GLY A 152 5.58 19.07 2.19
C GLY A 152 4.28 18.89 1.42
N VAL A 153 3.82 17.64 1.14
CA VAL A 153 2.56 17.42 0.45
C VAL A 153 1.39 17.88 1.33
N GLY A 154 0.57 18.78 0.80
CA GLY A 154 -0.54 19.39 1.54
C GLY A 154 -1.57 18.37 2.03
N VAL A 155 -2.16 18.62 3.22
CA VAL A 155 -3.07 17.70 3.91
C VAL A 155 -4.29 17.29 3.10
N ARG A 156 -4.81 18.16 2.23
CA ARG A 156 -5.94 17.86 1.34
C ARG A 156 -5.57 16.81 0.30
N VAL A 157 -4.38 16.94 -0.31
CA VAL A 157 -3.85 15.97 -1.27
C VAL A 157 -3.62 14.63 -0.60
N LEU A 158 -3.02 14.63 0.60
CA LEU A 158 -2.81 13.41 1.40
C LEU A 158 -4.14 12.73 1.74
N ALA A 159 -5.15 13.50 2.15
CA ALA A 159 -6.48 12.97 2.44
C ALA A 159 -7.13 12.31 1.21
N ALA A 160 -7.02 12.94 0.04
CA ALA A 160 -7.54 12.42 -1.22
C ALA A 160 -6.82 11.12 -1.62
N LEU A 161 -5.48 11.11 -1.62
CA LEU A 161 -4.67 9.93 -1.93
C LEU A 161 -4.94 8.76 -0.97
N ALA A 162 -5.07 9.07 0.32
CA ALA A 162 -5.40 8.06 1.32
C ALA A 162 -6.88 7.62 1.28
N GLY A 163 -7.77 8.37 0.66
CA GLY A 163 -9.23 8.13 0.73
C GLY A 163 -9.75 8.28 2.15
N HIS A 164 -9.36 9.36 2.84
CA HIS A 164 -9.92 9.74 4.13
C HIS A 164 -11.16 10.61 3.91
N SER A 165 -12.24 10.29 4.61
CA SER A 165 -13.49 11.07 4.56
C SER A 165 -13.37 12.40 5.30
N SER A 166 -12.38 12.55 6.18
CA SER A 166 -12.13 13.75 6.98
C SER A 166 -10.63 14.06 6.99
N ILE A 167 -10.29 15.34 6.86
CA ILE A 167 -8.91 15.86 6.98
C ILE A 167 -8.34 15.57 8.37
N GLN A 168 -9.16 15.61 9.42
CA GLN A 168 -8.74 15.31 10.79
C GLN A 168 -8.11 13.91 10.93
N VAL A 169 -8.58 12.93 10.14
CA VAL A 169 -7.93 11.60 10.10
C VAL A 169 -6.52 11.70 9.56
N THR A 170 -6.30 12.54 8.54
CA THR A 170 -4.98 12.72 7.92
C THR A 170 -4.03 13.50 8.84
N GLN A 171 -4.53 14.52 9.53
CA GLN A 171 -3.73 15.33 10.46
C GLN A 171 -3.05 14.52 11.56
N ARG A 172 -3.63 13.37 11.97
CA ARG A 172 -3.02 12.46 12.95
C ARG A 172 -1.71 11.81 12.47
N TYR A 173 -1.39 11.93 11.20
CA TYR A 173 -0.17 11.39 10.58
C TYR A 173 0.86 12.47 10.25
N ILE A 174 0.55 13.75 10.53
CA ILE A 174 1.37 14.90 10.18
C ILE A 174 1.94 15.46 11.49
N ASP A 175 3.21 15.17 11.74
CA ASP A 175 3.97 15.83 12.79
C ASP A 175 4.75 16.98 12.13
N VAL A 176 4.55 18.20 12.59
CA VAL A 176 5.30 19.37 12.14
C VAL A 176 6.55 19.50 12.99
N ASN A 177 7.72 19.56 12.37
CA ASN A 177 8.99 19.77 13.04
C ASN A 177 9.62 21.13 12.66
N ALA A 178 10.63 21.55 13.43
CA ALA A 178 11.30 22.85 13.24
C ALA A 178 11.93 22.99 11.83
N ASP A 179 12.50 21.91 11.29
CA ASP A 179 13.13 21.91 9.96
C ASP A 179 12.10 22.16 8.86
N GLN A 180 10.89 21.60 8.98
CA GLN A 180 9.80 21.86 8.04
C GLN A 180 9.31 23.30 8.11
N LEU A 181 9.26 23.89 9.30
CA LEU A 181 8.89 25.30 9.47
C LEU A 181 9.95 26.22 8.84
N ALA A 182 11.22 25.97 9.11
CA ALA A 182 12.31 26.72 8.50
C ALA A 182 12.29 26.62 6.96
N ALA A 183 12.21 25.39 6.43
CA ALA A 183 12.15 25.18 4.98
C ALA A 183 10.94 25.82 4.32
N ALA A 184 9.80 25.91 5.00
CA ALA A 184 8.60 26.56 4.46
C ALA A 184 8.76 28.08 4.34
N VAL A 185 9.48 28.71 5.26
CA VAL A 185 9.75 30.18 5.21
C VAL A 185 10.72 30.52 4.08
N GLU A 186 11.69 29.64 3.78
CA GLU A 186 12.65 29.81 2.68
C GLU A 186 12.01 29.73 1.26
N LEU A 187 10.72 29.40 1.16
CA LEU A 187 9.99 29.38 -0.12
C LEU A 187 9.51 30.77 -0.55
N LEU A 188 9.61 31.82 0.31
CA LEU A 188 9.20 33.20 0.04
C LEU A 188 10.34 34.02 -0.51
#